data_b7cc980cfb574ceff5f5c70bd9e13f61
#
_entry.id   b7cc980cfb574ceff5f5c70bd9e13f61
#
_cell.length_a   1.000
_cell.length_b   1.000
_cell.length_c   1.000
_cell.angle_alpha   90.00
_cell.angle_beta   90.00
_cell.angle_gamma   90.00
#
_symmetry.space_group_name_H-M   'P 1'
#
loop_
_entity.id
_entity.type
_entity.pdbx_description
1 polymer ?
#
loop_
_entity_poly.entity_id
_entity_poly.type
_entity_poly.pdbx_seq_one_letter_code
_entity_poly.pdbx_strand_id
1 'polypeptide(L)'
;MARLARLVLAGQAHYVIQRGHSGQPVFVDDADRQQFLAALHEAAAAERVQLHAYALLDSEVHLLATPETASTLSRMMQALGRRYVSTYNRRHSRSGTLWDGRFRCAVVEPGLARLDVLRLIDGLSAEPGTGTGAASTATTIGANIGLNTSAGTRAGGHMDARLQNTPEYWQLGNTPFEREAAYRSLLAVGVPAERKAALRRAALGGWAAGQAAFATQLETTLQRPARPRSPGRPRRAQR
;
A
#
# COMPACT_ATOMS: atom_id res chain seq x y z
N MET A 1 2.07 -4.90 -27.47
CA MET A 1 0.82 -5.29 -26.78
C MET A 1 0.27 -4.10 -25.98
N ALA A 2 -1.00 -3.78 -26.13
CA ALA A 2 -1.62 -2.71 -25.35
C ALA A 2 -1.62 -3.09 -23.86
N ARG A 3 -1.18 -2.17 -22.99
CA ARG A 3 -1.07 -2.38 -21.56
C ARG A 3 -2.48 -2.36 -20.95
N LEU A 4 -2.86 -3.42 -20.25
CA LEU A 4 -4.17 -3.47 -19.59
C LEU A 4 -4.35 -2.28 -18.64
N ALA A 5 -5.57 -1.69 -18.67
CA ALA A 5 -5.95 -0.68 -17.70
C ALA A 5 -5.91 -1.27 -16.27
N ARG A 6 -5.66 -0.45 -15.24
CA ARG A 6 -5.72 -0.91 -13.85
C ARG A 6 -7.13 -1.37 -13.49
N LEU A 7 -7.21 -2.39 -12.63
CA LEU A 7 -8.46 -2.81 -12.01
C LEU A 7 -8.70 -1.90 -10.81
N VAL A 8 -9.51 -0.85 -11.00
CA VAL A 8 -9.89 0.08 -9.93
C VAL A 8 -11.40 0.15 -9.85
N LEU A 9 -11.94 -0.04 -8.66
CA LEU A 9 -13.37 -0.02 -8.35
C LEU A 9 -13.70 1.07 -7.35
N ALA A 10 -14.74 1.83 -7.64
CA ALA A 10 -15.28 2.83 -6.72
C ALA A 10 -15.75 2.17 -5.42
N GLY A 11 -15.48 2.79 -4.27
CA GLY A 11 -15.91 2.32 -2.96
C GLY A 11 -15.23 1.03 -2.47
N GLN A 12 -14.28 0.47 -3.23
CA GLN A 12 -13.52 -0.71 -2.81
C GLN A 12 -12.10 -0.32 -2.40
N ALA A 13 -11.58 -1.00 -1.35
CA ALA A 13 -10.22 -0.78 -0.91
C ALA A 13 -9.21 -1.35 -1.92
N HIS A 14 -8.12 -0.61 -2.11
CA HIS A 14 -7.01 -1.00 -2.99
C HIS A 14 -5.71 -1.03 -2.23
N TYR A 15 -4.97 -2.11 -2.37
CA TYR A 15 -3.58 -2.19 -1.95
C TYR A 15 -2.70 -1.63 -3.06
N VAL A 16 -2.04 -0.51 -2.79
CA VAL A 16 -1.20 0.23 -3.74
C VAL A 16 0.26 0.05 -3.38
N ILE A 17 1.09 -0.20 -4.38
CA ILE A 17 2.56 -0.23 -4.26
C ILE A 17 3.15 0.71 -5.30
N GLN A 18 4.02 1.63 -4.85
CA GLN A 18 4.83 2.49 -5.70
C GLN A 18 6.30 2.27 -5.37
N ARG A 19 7.14 2.05 -6.39
CA ARG A 19 8.54 1.67 -6.21
C ARG A 19 9.46 2.75 -6.75
N GLY A 20 10.59 2.93 -6.10
CA GLY A 20 11.69 3.74 -6.60
C GLY A 20 12.30 3.17 -7.87
N HIS A 21 12.74 4.04 -8.77
CA HIS A 21 13.38 3.64 -10.02
C HIS A 21 14.64 2.81 -9.75
N SER A 22 14.73 1.63 -10.35
CA SER A 22 15.85 0.69 -10.16
C SER A 22 16.14 0.36 -8.68
N GLY A 23 15.12 0.39 -7.81
CA GLY A 23 15.28 0.13 -6.38
C GLY A 23 15.97 1.25 -5.59
N GLN A 24 16.19 2.42 -6.21
CA GLN A 24 16.81 3.55 -5.52
C GLN A 24 15.92 4.09 -4.40
N PRO A 25 16.53 4.66 -3.33
CA PRO A 25 15.77 5.32 -2.27
C PRO A 25 14.91 6.45 -2.82
N VAL A 26 13.69 6.54 -2.31
CA VAL A 26 12.74 7.61 -2.59
C VAL A 26 12.55 8.51 -1.36
N PHE A 27 13.17 8.14 -0.25
CA PHE A 27 13.30 8.93 0.97
C PHE A 27 14.75 8.84 1.45
N VAL A 28 15.40 9.98 1.67
CA VAL A 28 16.76 10.05 2.22
C VAL A 28 16.70 10.30 3.73
N ASP A 29 15.71 11.06 4.17
CA ASP A 29 15.53 11.46 5.57
C ASP A 29 14.06 11.65 5.95
N ASP A 30 13.82 12.02 7.20
CA ASP A 30 12.47 12.24 7.73
C ASP A 30 11.77 13.46 7.12
N ALA A 31 12.53 14.46 6.66
CA ALA A 31 11.92 15.60 5.99
C ALA A 31 11.31 15.20 4.63
N ASP A 32 11.92 14.26 3.92
CA ASP A 32 11.33 13.69 2.71
C ASP A 32 10.03 12.94 3.02
N ARG A 33 10.01 12.14 4.10
CA ARG A 33 8.82 11.41 4.53
C ARG A 33 7.68 12.35 4.94
N GLN A 34 8.00 13.41 5.69
CA GLN A 34 7.03 14.44 6.07
C GLN A 34 6.44 15.17 4.85
N GLN A 35 7.28 15.54 3.89
CA GLN A 35 6.84 16.17 2.64
C GLN A 35 5.96 15.23 1.80
N PHE A 36 6.33 13.95 1.76
CA PHE A 36 5.52 12.94 1.06
C PHE A 36 4.15 12.79 1.72
N LEU A 37 4.08 12.65 3.05
CA LEU A 37 2.83 12.53 3.80
C LEU A 37 1.94 13.77 3.63
N ALA A 38 2.51 14.96 3.70
CA ALA A 38 1.76 16.18 3.45
C ALA A 38 1.15 16.19 2.03
N ALA A 39 1.95 15.86 1.02
CA ALA A 39 1.48 15.78 -0.37
C ALA A 39 0.46 14.65 -0.58
N LEU A 40 0.62 13.49 0.10
CA LEU A 40 -0.31 12.36 0.05
C LEU A 40 -1.68 12.74 0.61
N HIS A 41 -1.72 13.34 1.80
CA HIS A 41 -2.98 13.73 2.43
C HIS A 41 -3.73 14.80 1.64
N GLU A 42 -3.00 15.78 1.11
CA GLU A 42 -3.58 16.83 0.29
C GLU A 42 -4.14 16.26 -1.03
N ALA A 43 -3.39 15.38 -1.70
CA ALA A 43 -3.84 14.72 -2.92
C ALA A 43 -5.06 13.80 -2.66
N ALA A 44 -5.06 13.08 -1.53
CA ALA A 44 -6.16 12.22 -1.14
C ALA A 44 -7.45 13.00 -0.85
N ALA A 45 -7.34 14.13 -0.13
CA ALA A 45 -8.47 15.00 0.15
C ALA A 45 -9.04 15.64 -1.13
N ALA A 46 -8.17 16.17 -2.00
CA ALA A 46 -8.59 16.79 -3.26
C ALA A 46 -9.30 15.81 -4.20
N GLU A 47 -8.86 14.55 -4.22
CA GLU A 47 -9.41 13.53 -5.11
C GLU A 47 -10.44 12.62 -4.43
N ARG A 48 -10.83 12.90 -3.19
CA ARG A 48 -11.80 12.12 -2.40
C ARG A 48 -11.44 10.65 -2.33
N VAL A 49 -10.19 10.39 -1.96
CA VAL A 49 -9.70 9.03 -1.68
C VAL A 49 -9.51 8.88 -0.18
N GLN A 50 -10.18 7.88 0.40
CA GLN A 50 -10.03 7.54 1.80
C GLN A 50 -8.72 6.77 2.00
N LEU A 51 -7.84 7.27 2.85
CA LEU A 51 -6.61 6.58 3.23
C LEU A 51 -6.86 5.78 4.51
N HIS A 52 -6.47 4.50 4.50
CA HIS A 52 -6.62 3.60 5.64
C HIS A 52 -5.28 3.26 6.29
N ALA A 53 -4.26 3.03 5.50
CA ALA A 53 -2.92 2.70 5.97
C ALA A 53 -1.86 3.17 5.00
N TYR A 54 -0.65 3.40 5.53
CA TYR A 54 0.55 3.63 4.73
C TYR A 54 1.79 3.01 5.39
N ALA A 55 2.77 2.66 4.55
CA ALA A 55 4.13 2.38 4.95
C ALA A 55 5.11 3.02 3.95
N LEU A 56 6.09 3.75 4.46
CA LEU A 56 7.12 4.46 3.71
C LEU A 56 8.45 3.75 3.95
N LEU A 57 8.80 2.82 3.07
CA LEU A 57 10.10 2.16 3.07
C LEU A 57 11.07 2.97 2.21
N ASP A 58 12.35 2.80 2.40
CA ASP A 58 13.36 3.63 1.69
C ASP A 58 13.15 3.67 0.18
N SER A 59 12.80 2.54 -0.46
CA SER A 59 12.62 2.43 -1.90
C SER A 59 11.20 2.09 -2.35
N GLU A 60 10.25 1.94 -1.44
CA GLU A 60 8.86 1.56 -1.75
C GLU A 60 7.86 2.28 -0.86
N VAL A 61 6.71 2.57 -1.43
CA VAL A 61 5.53 3.10 -0.71
C VAL A 61 4.40 2.10 -0.83
N HIS A 62 3.76 1.80 0.29
CA HIS A 62 2.59 0.96 0.38
C HIS A 62 1.42 1.76 0.93
N LEU A 63 0.25 1.67 0.29
CA LEU A 63 -0.97 2.34 0.75
C LEU A 63 -2.15 1.36 0.73
N LEU A 64 -3.05 1.51 1.69
CA LEU A 64 -4.41 0.98 1.61
C LEU A 64 -5.36 2.16 1.48
N ALA A 65 -6.09 2.23 0.35
CA ALA A 65 -6.91 3.38 0.01
C ALA A 65 -8.20 2.98 -0.71
N THR A 66 -9.29 3.70 -0.44
CA THR A 66 -10.59 3.51 -1.08
C THR A 66 -10.94 4.75 -1.90
N PRO A 67 -10.98 4.66 -3.24
CA PRO A 67 -11.37 5.76 -4.11
C PRO A 67 -12.89 5.92 -4.17
N GLU A 68 -13.38 7.17 -4.25
CA GLU A 68 -14.80 7.45 -4.46
C GLU A 68 -15.26 7.00 -5.87
N THR A 69 -14.41 7.19 -6.88
CA THR A 69 -14.66 6.73 -8.25
C THR A 69 -13.46 5.96 -8.81
N ALA A 70 -13.65 5.23 -9.90
CA ALA A 70 -12.60 4.43 -10.53
C ALA A 70 -11.39 5.27 -11.04
N SER A 71 -11.56 6.56 -11.26
CA SER A 71 -10.49 7.45 -11.75
C SER A 71 -9.72 8.16 -10.63
N THR A 72 -10.32 8.34 -9.43
CA THR A 72 -9.77 9.20 -8.37
C THR A 72 -8.45 8.66 -7.81
N LEU A 73 -8.30 7.34 -7.68
CA LEU A 73 -7.02 6.75 -7.25
C LEU A 73 -5.87 7.10 -8.21
N SER A 74 -6.12 7.07 -9.51
CA SER A 74 -5.10 7.42 -10.51
C SER A 74 -4.77 8.90 -10.50
N ARG A 75 -5.76 9.77 -10.31
CA ARG A 75 -5.55 11.23 -10.20
C ARG A 75 -4.79 11.58 -8.92
N MET A 76 -5.17 10.99 -7.79
CA MET A 76 -4.45 11.15 -6.52
C MET A 76 -2.96 10.78 -6.67
N MET A 77 -2.66 9.60 -7.19
CA MET A 77 -1.28 9.15 -7.37
C MET A 77 -0.50 10.00 -8.38
N GLN A 78 -1.17 10.56 -9.39
CA GLN A 78 -0.55 11.49 -10.33
C GLN A 78 -0.25 12.85 -9.68
N ALA A 79 -1.19 13.39 -8.92
CA ALA A 79 -1.00 14.66 -8.20
C ALA A 79 0.13 14.55 -7.16
N LEU A 80 0.09 13.49 -6.35
CA LEU A 80 1.14 13.14 -5.39
C LEU A 80 2.51 13.03 -6.08
N GLY A 81 2.58 12.26 -7.18
CA GLY A 81 3.84 12.05 -7.91
C GLY A 81 4.42 13.35 -8.44
N ARG A 82 3.63 14.21 -9.08
CA ARG A 82 4.10 15.51 -9.58
C ARG A 82 4.64 16.41 -8.46
N ARG A 83 3.90 16.52 -7.35
CA ARG A 83 4.29 17.39 -6.23
C ARG A 83 5.54 16.86 -5.54
N TYR A 84 5.55 15.60 -5.15
CA TYR A 84 6.66 15.02 -4.41
C TYR A 84 7.95 14.96 -5.23
N VAL A 85 7.90 14.46 -6.49
CA VAL A 85 9.09 14.35 -7.34
C VAL A 85 9.73 15.71 -7.61
N SER A 86 8.93 16.75 -7.86
CA SER A 86 9.46 18.11 -8.04
C SER A 86 10.20 18.60 -6.80
N THR A 87 9.61 18.41 -5.60
CA THR A 87 10.22 18.84 -4.34
C THR A 87 11.46 18.04 -3.99
N TYR A 88 11.38 16.71 -4.14
CA TYR A 88 12.50 15.79 -3.89
C TYR A 88 13.68 16.11 -4.82
N ASN A 89 13.46 16.22 -6.13
CA ASN A 89 14.51 16.53 -7.09
C ASN A 89 15.19 17.87 -6.82
N ARG A 90 14.40 18.91 -6.48
CA ARG A 90 14.96 20.21 -6.12
C ARG A 90 15.80 20.13 -4.84
N ARG A 91 15.31 19.42 -3.81
CA ARG A 91 15.99 19.29 -2.52
C ARG A 91 17.31 18.54 -2.63
N HIS A 92 17.36 17.49 -3.44
CA HIS A 92 18.51 16.62 -3.60
C HIS A 92 19.33 16.91 -4.86
N SER A 93 19.14 18.08 -5.51
CA SER A 93 19.85 18.49 -6.73
C SER A 93 19.83 17.41 -7.82
N ARG A 94 18.67 16.74 -7.98
CA ARG A 94 18.46 15.66 -8.97
C ARG A 94 17.55 16.11 -10.10
N SER A 95 17.61 15.35 -11.20
CA SER A 95 16.67 15.47 -12.32
C SER A 95 16.18 14.09 -12.75
N GLY A 96 15.09 14.04 -13.52
CA GLY A 96 14.54 12.82 -14.07
C GLY A 96 13.52 12.12 -13.15
N THR A 97 13.20 10.88 -13.49
CA THR A 97 12.18 10.10 -12.79
C THR A 97 12.68 9.59 -11.44
N LEU A 98 11.79 9.64 -10.43
CA LEU A 98 12.03 9.05 -9.12
C LEU A 98 11.41 7.65 -9.03
N TRP A 99 10.31 7.40 -9.76
CA TRP A 99 9.52 6.19 -9.67
C TRP A 99 9.81 5.19 -10.79
N ASP A 100 9.75 3.89 -10.45
CA ASP A 100 9.78 2.78 -11.41
C ASP A 100 8.44 2.68 -12.16
N GLY A 101 8.20 3.66 -13.02
CA GLY A 101 6.97 3.74 -13.81
C GLY A 101 5.73 4.04 -12.98
N ARG A 102 4.59 3.47 -13.39
CA ARG A 102 3.30 3.71 -12.76
C ARG A 102 3.12 2.84 -11.51
N PHE A 103 2.42 3.36 -10.48
CA PHE A 103 2.03 2.56 -9.32
C PHE A 103 1.31 1.27 -9.74
N ARG A 104 1.40 0.25 -8.90
CA ARG A 104 0.69 -1.03 -9.01
C ARG A 104 -0.40 -1.08 -7.94
N CYS A 105 -1.50 -1.76 -8.22
CA CYS A 105 -2.54 -1.93 -7.21
C CYS A 105 -3.34 -3.20 -7.42
N ALA A 106 -3.88 -3.75 -6.33
CA ALA A 106 -4.88 -4.79 -6.30
C ALA A 106 -6.16 -4.26 -5.67
N VAL A 107 -7.33 -4.61 -6.20
CA VAL A 107 -8.58 -4.46 -5.46
C VAL A 107 -8.62 -5.51 -4.35
N VAL A 108 -8.98 -5.11 -3.13
CA VAL A 108 -8.91 -5.96 -1.94
C VAL A 108 -10.31 -6.40 -1.53
N GLU A 109 -10.47 -7.72 -1.35
CA GLU A 109 -11.72 -8.30 -0.83
C GLU A 109 -12.01 -7.76 0.58
N PRO A 110 -13.25 -7.32 0.87
CA PRO A 110 -13.68 -6.98 2.24
C PRO A 110 -13.49 -8.14 3.22
N GLY A 111 -13.36 -7.84 4.48
CA GLY A 111 -13.17 -8.83 5.54
C GLY A 111 -11.70 -9.21 5.73
N LEU A 112 -11.40 -10.51 5.85
CA LEU A 112 -10.08 -11.01 6.22
C LEU A 112 -8.95 -10.51 5.31
N ALA A 113 -9.18 -10.42 4.00
CA ALA A 113 -8.13 -9.98 3.08
C ALA A 113 -7.78 -8.50 3.32
N ARG A 114 -8.76 -7.64 3.59
CA ARG A 114 -8.53 -6.22 3.89
C ARG A 114 -7.83 -6.04 5.25
N LEU A 115 -8.23 -6.82 6.25
CA LEU A 115 -7.55 -6.84 7.54
C LEU A 115 -6.10 -7.32 7.40
N ASP A 116 -5.83 -8.35 6.59
CA ASP A 116 -4.48 -8.83 6.32
C ASP A 116 -3.62 -7.78 5.61
N VAL A 117 -4.18 -7.05 4.63
CA VAL A 117 -3.45 -5.95 3.98
C VAL A 117 -3.15 -4.81 4.96
N LEU A 118 -4.11 -4.47 5.83
CA LEU A 118 -3.93 -3.46 6.88
C LEU A 118 -2.77 -3.85 7.80
N ARG A 119 -2.79 -5.09 8.33
CA ARG A 119 -1.73 -5.65 9.18
C ARG A 119 -0.38 -5.76 8.46
N LEU A 120 -0.40 -6.16 7.17
CA LEU A 120 0.79 -6.22 6.34
C LEU A 120 1.46 -4.84 6.26
N ILE A 121 0.72 -3.80 5.90
CA ILE A 121 1.24 -2.45 5.75
C ILE A 121 1.77 -1.92 7.09
N ASP A 122 0.99 -2.04 8.16
CA ASP A 122 1.38 -1.57 9.48
C ASP A 122 2.57 -2.35 10.06
N GLY A 123 2.78 -3.61 9.65
CA GLY A 123 3.91 -4.44 10.07
C GLY A 123 5.19 -4.25 9.26
N LEU A 124 5.16 -3.55 8.10
CA LEU A 124 6.34 -3.46 7.21
C LEU A 124 7.54 -2.75 7.83
N SER A 125 7.34 -1.80 8.73
CA SER A 125 8.46 -1.08 9.38
C SER A 125 9.07 -1.85 10.54
N ALA A 126 8.44 -2.92 11.02
CA ALA A 126 8.95 -3.74 12.10
C ALA A 126 9.90 -4.86 11.62
N GLU A 127 10.01 -5.08 10.30
CA GLU A 127 10.88 -6.15 9.76
C GLU A 127 12.34 -5.66 9.64
N PRO A 128 13.31 -6.28 10.37
CA PRO A 128 14.72 -5.99 10.20
C PRO A 128 15.14 -6.44 8.79
N GLY A 129 15.69 -5.53 7.98
CA GLY A 129 16.29 -5.85 6.69
C GLY A 129 15.60 -5.29 5.44
N THR A 130 14.55 -4.50 5.56
CA THR A 130 13.93 -3.83 4.39
C THR A 130 14.56 -2.47 4.04
N GLY A 131 15.54 -2.02 4.83
CA GLY A 131 16.37 -0.83 4.57
C GLY A 131 17.81 -1.24 4.31
N THR A 132 18.27 -1.12 3.08
CA THR A 132 19.70 -1.20 2.73
C THR A 132 20.37 0.09 3.13
N GLY A 133 20.98 0.11 4.30
CA GLY A 133 21.90 1.18 4.68
C GLY A 133 21.85 1.60 6.15
N ALA A 134 22.91 1.22 6.87
CA ALA A 134 23.28 1.58 8.23
C ALA A 134 22.39 1.00 9.35
N ALA A 135 23.04 0.17 10.18
CA ALA A 135 22.50 -0.37 11.42
C ALA A 135 21.90 0.74 12.29
N SER A 136 20.58 0.89 12.25
CA SER A 136 19.85 1.69 13.20
C SER A 136 19.70 0.83 14.46
N THR A 137 20.49 1.13 15.47
CA THR A 137 20.45 0.53 16.80
C THR A 137 19.01 0.61 17.35
N ALA A 138 18.58 -0.46 17.98
CA ALA A 138 17.22 -0.71 18.50
C ALA A 138 16.59 0.40 19.38
N THR A 139 17.29 1.45 19.70
CA THR A 139 16.85 2.57 20.54
C THR A 139 16.04 3.62 19.76
N THR A 140 16.09 3.62 18.42
CA THR A 140 15.40 4.64 17.59
C THR A 140 14.02 4.18 17.09
N ILE A 141 13.63 2.94 17.35
CA ILE A 141 12.37 2.34 16.87
C ILE A 141 11.13 3.06 17.43
N GLY A 142 11.22 3.68 18.62
CA GLY A 142 10.07 4.35 19.23
C GLY A 142 9.71 5.72 18.65
N ALA A 143 10.66 6.46 18.09
CA ALA A 143 10.45 7.85 17.68
C ALA A 143 9.95 8.01 16.23
N ASN A 144 10.22 7.07 15.33
CA ASN A 144 9.95 7.19 13.89
C ASN A 144 8.80 6.30 13.38
N ILE A 145 8.13 5.52 14.24
CA ILE A 145 7.01 4.64 13.84
C ILE A 145 5.89 5.46 13.19
N GLY A 146 5.62 6.67 13.68
CA GLY A 146 4.55 7.54 13.16
C GLY A 146 4.83 8.13 11.77
N LEU A 147 6.11 8.26 11.37
CA LEU A 147 6.47 8.76 10.03
C LEU A 147 6.58 7.63 9.00
N ASN A 148 7.02 6.46 9.42
CA ASN A 148 7.26 5.35 8.50
C ASN A 148 6.02 4.51 8.23
N THR A 149 5.11 4.38 9.20
CA THR A 149 3.86 3.63 9.03
C THR A 149 2.70 4.24 9.80
N SER A 150 1.49 3.84 9.38
CA SER A 150 0.23 4.16 10.05
C SER A 150 -0.05 3.30 11.30
N ALA A 151 0.84 2.38 11.70
CA ALA A 151 0.62 1.45 12.80
C ALA A 151 0.26 2.14 14.13
N GLY A 152 0.91 3.28 14.43
CA GLY A 152 0.66 4.06 15.63
C GLY A 152 -0.80 4.50 15.79
N THR A 153 -1.49 4.80 14.69
CA THR A 153 -2.90 5.21 14.70
C THR A 153 -3.83 4.14 15.30
N ARG A 154 -3.50 2.86 15.13
CA ARG A 154 -4.34 1.73 15.54
C ARG A 154 -3.83 0.94 16.73
N ALA A 155 -2.56 1.07 17.05
CA ALA A 155 -1.91 0.33 18.14
C ALA A 155 -1.67 1.18 19.41
N GLY A 156 -2.38 2.31 19.57
CA GLY A 156 -2.29 3.16 20.76
C GLY A 156 -1.15 4.16 20.76
N GLY A 157 -0.63 4.51 19.58
CA GLY A 157 0.37 5.56 19.39
C GLY A 157 -0.27 6.90 18.96
N HIS A 158 0.52 7.73 18.28
CA HIS A 158 0.04 9.00 17.77
C HIS A 158 -1.00 8.81 16.66
N MET A 159 -2.21 9.34 16.86
CA MET A 159 -3.29 9.26 15.88
C MET A 159 -3.07 10.25 14.73
N ASP A 160 -2.96 9.72 13.51
CA ASP A 160 -3.13 10.54 12.31
C ASP A 160 -4.63 10.65 12.00
N ALA A 161 -5.24 11.77 12.39
CA ALA A 161 -6.67 12.03 12.21
C ALA A 161 -7.13 12.05 10.74
N ARG A 162 -6.19 12.03 9.79
CA ARG A 162 -6.49 12.00 8.35
C ARG A 162 -6.67 10.58 7.82
N LEU A 163 -6.35 9.54 8.62
CA LEU A 163 -6.59 8.16 8.29
C LEU A 163 -7.98 7.72 8.72
N GLN A 164 -8.63 6.95 7.88
CA GLN A 164 -9.93 6.35 8.17
C GLN A 164 -9.77 4.87 8.49
N ASN A 165 -10.24 4.46 9.67
CA ASN A 165 -10.23 3.05 10.03
C ASN A 165 -11.19 2.25 9.15
N THR A 166 -10.79 1.02 8.84
CA THR A 166 -11.61 0.10 8.05
C THR A 166 -12.72 -0.54 8.92
N PRO A 167 -13.83 -1.01 8.34
CA PRO A 167 -14.86 -1.72 9.08
C PRO A 167 -14.34 -2.89 9.91
N GLU A 168 -13.35 -3.62 9.40
CA GLU A 168 -12.73 -4.75 10.11
C GLU A 168 -12.02 -4.33 11.38
N TYR A 169 -11.38 -3.14 11.40
CA TYR A 169 -10.79 -2.61 12.62
C TYR A 169 -11.86 -2.30 13.67
N TRP A 170 -13.00 -1.73 13.26
CA TRP A 170 -14.10 -1.44 14.17
C TRP A 170 -14.74 -2.69 14.78
N GLN A 171 -14.68 -3.83 14.08
CA GLN A 171 -15.19 -5.12 14.55
C GLN A 171 -14.29 -5.82 15.58
N LEU A 172 -13.09 -5.31 15.85
CA LEU A 172 -12.14 -5.93 16.79
C LEU A 172 -12.52 -5.74 18.26
N GLY A 173 -13.45 -4.84 18.57
CA GLY A 173 -13.93 -4.63 19.94
C GLY A 173 -14.92 -3.47 20.01
N ASN A 174 -15.64 -3.41 21.12
CA ASN A 174 -16.68 -2.39 21.34
C ASN A 174 -16.10 -1.07 21.86
N THR A 175 -14.98 -1.13 22.55
CA THR A 175 -14.29 0.04 23.08
C THR A 175 -12.99 0.34 22.33
N PRO A 176 -12.49 1.59 22.37
CA PRO A 176 -11.17 1.92 21.78
C PRO A 176 -10.04 1.03 22.32
N PHE A 177 -10.02 0.79 23.63
CA PHE A 177 -8.99 -0.03 24.30
C PHE A 177 -9.02 -1.49 23.85
N GLU A 178 -10.21 -2.08 23.72
CA GLU A 178 -10.37 -3.44 23.20
C GLU A 178 -9.85 -3.55 21.77
N ARG A 179 -10.21 -2.60 20.89
CA ARG A 179 -9.75 -2.57 19.49
C ARG A 179 -8.24 -2.45 19.40
N GLU A 180 -7.66 -1.53 20.17
CA GLU A 180 -6.20 -1.33 20.20
C GLU A 180 -5.47 -2.58 20.70
N ALA A 181 -5.96 -3.20 21.78
CA ALA A 181 -5.37 -4.42 22.35
C ALA A 181 -5.47 -5.59 21.36
N ALA A 182 -6.64 -5.80 20.77
CA ALA A 182 -6.87 -6.84 19.76
C ALA A 182 -5.98 -6.61 18.51
N TYR A 183 -5.93 -5.37 18.02
CA TYR A 183 -5.12 -5.05 16.86
C TYR A 183 -3.62 -5.21 17.12
N ARG A 184 -3.16 -4.80 18.30
CA ARG A 184 -1.76 -5.01 18.75
C ARG A 184 -1.37 -6.48 18.78
N SER A 185 -2.27 -7.33 19.31
CA SER A 185 -2.09 -8.78 19.30
C SER A 185 -2.00 -9.35 17.88
N LEU A 186 -2.87 -8.87 16.98
CA LEU A 186 -2.85 -9.27 15.57
C LEU A 186 -1.56 -8.83 14.85
N LEU A 187 -1.03 -7.64 15.16
CA LEU A 187 0.26 -7.18 14.62
C LEU A 187 1.41 -8.03 15.13
N ALA A 188 1.42 -8.40 16.42
CA ALA A 188 2.46 -9.25 17.01
C ALA A 188 2.51 -10.64 16.37
N VAL A 189 1.36 -11.23 16.06
CA VAL A 189 1.29 -12.52 15.32
C VAL A 189 1.77 -12.34 13.87
N GLY A 190 1.59 -11.15 13.30
CA GLY A 190 1.94 -10.86 11.90
C GLY A 190 1.05 -11.57 10.89
N VAL A 191 1.30 -11.32 9.62
CA VAL A 191 0.65 -12.01 8.50
C VAL A 191 1.56 -13.15 8.03
N PRO A 192 1.07 -14.37 7.79
CA PRO A 192 1.90 -15.49 7.31
C PRO A 192 2.65 -15.14 6.02
N ALA A 193 3.89 -15.63 5.89
CA ALA A 193 4.78 -15.28 4.77
C ALA A 193 4.17 -15.56 3.38
N GLU A 194 3.51 -16.71 3.23
CA GLU A 194 2.81 -17.06 1.98
C GLU A 194 1.69 -16.07 1.66
N ARG A 195 0.94 -15.65 2.68
CA ARG A 195 -0.15 -14.67 2.54
C ARG A 195 0.39 -13.30 2.17
N LYS A 196 1.48 -12.83 2.82
CA LYS A 196 2.18 -11.60 2.44
C LYS A 196 2.61 -11.64 0.98
N ALA A 197 3.25 -12.74 0.56
CA ALA A 197 3.70 -12.93 -0.82
C ALA A 197 2.53 -12.94 -1.81
N ALA A 198 1.41 -13.57 -1.47
CA ALA A 198 0.21 -13.61 -2.30
C ALA A 198 -0.40 -12.22 -2.49
N LEU A 199 -0.58 -11.45 -1.41
CA LEU A 199 -1.10 -10.08 -1.44
C LEU A 199 -0.19 -9.16 -2.27
N ARG A 200 1.12 -9.26 -2.06
CA ARG A 200 2.11 -8.48 -2.83
C ARG A 200 2.09 -8.85 -4.31
N ARG A 201 2.04 -10.14 -4.65
CA ARG A 201 1.91 -10.59 -6.06
C ARG A 201 0.64 -10.06 -6.71
N ALA A 202 -0.50 -10.09 -6.00
CA ALA A 202 -1.76 -9.55 -6.50
C ALA A 202 -1.62 -8.05 -6.82
N ALA A 203 -1.03 -7.26 -5.91
CA ALA A 203 -0.82 -5.82 -6.12
C ALA A 203 0.11 -5.54 -7.30
N LEU A 204 1.27 -6.20 -7.36
CA LEU A 204 2.24 -6.01 -8.44
C LEU A 204 1.71 -6.46 -9.81
N GLY A 205 0.86 -7.49 -9.82
CA GLY A 205 0.22 -8.02 -11.03
C GLY A 205 -1.01 -7.22 -11.48
N GLY A 206 -1.59 -6.40 -10.60
CA GLY A 206 -2.84 -5.67 -10.87
C GLY A 206 -4.07 -6.58 -10.81
N TRP A 207 -4.06 -7.59 -9.95
CA TRP A 207 -5.10 -8.60 -9.77
C TRP A 207 -5.96 -8.31 -8.53
N ALA A 208 -7.03 -9.11 -8.35
CA ALA A 208 -7.78 -9.12 -7.11
C ALA A 208 -6.95 -9.74 -5.97
N ALA A 209 -7.02 -9.14 -4.78
CA ALA A 209 -6.41 -9.65 -3.56
C ALA A 209 -7.51 -10.17 -2.63
N GLY A 210 -7.75 -11.48 -2.64
CA GLY A 210 -8.82 -12.13 -1.89
C GLY A 210 -8.92 -13.60 -2.24
N GLN A 211 -10.09 -14.18 -1.98
CA GLN A 211 -10.42 -15.55 -2.31
C GLN A 211 -10.71 -15.72 -3.81
N ALA A 212 -10.65 -16.96 -4.30
CA ALA A 212 -10.94 -17.27 -5.70
C ALA A 212 -12.38 -16.87 -6.11
N ALA A 213 -13.33 -17.01 -5.20
CA ALA A 213 -14.74 -16.61 -5.42
C ALA A 213 -14.86 -15.11 -5.69
N PHE A 214 -14.16 -14.26 -4.92
CA PHE A 214 -14.13 -12.82 -5.13
C PHE A 214 -13.57 -12.45 -6.51
N ALA A 215 -12.45 -13.07 -6.90
CA ALA A 215 -11.89 -12.84 -8.23
C ALA A 215 -12.86 -13.25 -9.34
N THR A 216 -13.55 -14.38 -9.20
CA THR A 216 -14.56 -14.85 -10.16
C THR A 216 -15.74 -13.88 -10.25
N GLN A 217 -16.25 -13.40 -9.12
CA GLN A 217 -17.31 -12.39 -9.09
C GLN A 217 -16.90 -11.12 -9.85
N LEU A 218 -15.66 -10.64 -9.62
CA LEU A 218 -15.15 -9.47 -10.33
C LEU A 218 -15.00 -9.71 -11.83
N GLU A 219 -14.53 -10.89 -12.23
CA GLU A 219 -14.40 -11.26 -13.64
C GLU A 219 -15.76 -11.26 -14.35
N THR A 220 -16.79 -11.77 -13.69
CA THR A 220 -18.17 -11.78 -14.22
C THR A 220 -18.75 -10.38 -14.32
N THR A 221 -18.59 -9.57 -13.25
CA THR A 221 -19.15 -8.21 -13.20
C THR A 221 -18.47 -7.25 -14.16
N LEU A 222 -17.15 -7.35 -14.29
CA LEU A 222 -16.35 -6.37 -15.04
C LEU A 222 -15.97 -6.85 -16.46
N GLN A 223 -16.34 -8.06 -16.83
CA GLN A 223 -16.02 -8.70 -18.11
C GLN A 223 -14.52 -8.62 -18.45
N ARG A 224 -13.64 -8.77 -17.41
CA ARG A 224 -12.19 -8.71 -17.56
C ARG A 224 -11.49 -9.63 -16.56
N PRO A 225 -10.29 -10.15 -16.88
CA PRO A 225 -9.53 -10.97 -15.94
C PRO A 225 -9.19 -10.20 -14.66
N ALA A 226 -9.46 -10.81 -13.49
CA ALA A 226 -9.10 -10.32 -12.16
C ALA A 226 -8.01 -11.18 -11.48
N ARG A 227 -7.51 -12.21 -12.18
CA ARG A 227 -6.42 -13.10 -11.74
C ARG A 227 -5.45 -13.41 -12.88
N PRO A 228 -4.23 -13.88 -12.60
CA PRO A 228 -3.30 -14.33 -13.62
C PRO A 228 -3.92 -15.48 -14.43
N ARG A 229 -3.78 -15.41 -15.75
CA ARG A 229 -4.11 -16.57 -16.59
C ARG A 229 -3.07 -17.65 -16.40
N SER A 230 -3.49 -18.92 -16.43
CA SER A 230 -2.55 -20.03 -16.47
C SER A 230 -1.61 -19.86 -17.67
N PRO A 231 -0.31 -20.20 -17.53
CA PRO A 231 0.59 -20.22 -18.67
C PRO A 231 -0.03 -21.04 -19.81
N GLY A 232 -0.07 -20.47 -21.01
CA GLY A 232 -0.56 -21.20 -22.19
C GLY A 232 0.29 -22.46 -22.43
N ARG A 233 -0.25 -23.39 -23.22
CA ARG A 233 0.46 -24.64 -23.60
C ARG A 233 1.88 -24.31 -24.07
N PRO A 234 2.94 -24.99 -23.57
CA PRO A 234 4.30 -24.80 -24.05
C PRO A 234 4.32 -24.96 -25.59
N ARG A 235 5.02 -24.07 -26.28
CA ARG A 235 5.27 -24.25 -27.71
C ARG A 235 5.95 -25.63 -27.88
N ARG A 236 5.33 -26.52 -28.66
CA ARG A 236 5.99 -27.76 -29.10
C ARG A 236 7.32 -27.37 -29.72
N ALA A 237 8.43 -27.86 -29.18
CA ALA A 237 9.72 -27.80 -29.87
C ALA A 237 9.55 -28.45 -31.22
N GLN A 238 9.73 -27.73 -32.31
CA GLN A 238 9.84 -28.32 -33.63
C GLN A 238 11.12 -29.15 -33.62
N ARG A 239 10.98 -30.44 -33.83
CA ARG A 239 12.11 -31.34 -34.11
C ARG A 239 12.61 -31.08 -35.52
#